data_6b5e488868c7eaa4f3953511cc199431
#
_entry.id   6b5e488868c7eaa4f3953511cc199431
#
_cell.length_a   1.000
_cell.length_b   1.000
_cell.length_c   1.000
_cell.angle_alpha   90.00
_cell.angle_beta   90.00
_cell.angle_gamma   90.00
#
_symmetry.space_group_name_H-M   'P 1'
#
loop_
_entity.id
_entity.type
_entity.pdbx_description
1 polymer ?
#
loop_
_entity_poly.entity_id
_entity_poly.type
_entity_poly.pdbx_seq_one_letter_code
_entity_poly.pdbx_strand_id
1 'polypeptide(L)'
;EVFHQSDNMLRELTDKNLTYLHIWGENLQNISSEDEIRHYIKNAQEDAGFLDFFFLSADGNYKLVTGENGYLGLQEDIEEDIRQGNDVISNAAVPGKSQLLVFATPRAHGSYQGFEYDAIAIAYENSDIVDVLDISAFNGNAQSFIVHPDGRVVIDHSSES
;
A
#
# COMPACT_ATOMS: atom_id res chain seq x y z
N GLU A 1 12.77 -15.62 -18.82
CA GLU A 1 11.37 -15.63 -19.24
C GLU A 1 10.45 -15.62 -18.02
N VAL A 2 10.75 -16.45 -17.04
CA VAL A 2 10.00 -16.44 -15.80
C VAL A 2 10.09 -15.06 -15.13
N PHE A 3 11.25 -14.45 -15.21
CA PHE A 3 11.47 -13.10 -14.69
C PHE A 3 10.57 -12.07 -15.37
N HIS A 4 10.47 -12.13 -16.70
CA HIS A 4 9.63 -11.18 -17.42
C HIS A 4 8.16 -11.35 -17.10
N GLN A 5 7.68 -12.58 -16.93
CA GLN A 5 6.30 -12.83 -16.54
C GLN A 5 6.02 -12.29 -15.14
N SER A 6 6.91 -12.55 -14.20
CA SER A 6 6.75 -12.06 -12.84
C SER A 6 6.76 -10.54 -12.76
N ASP A 7 7.67 -9.91 -13.52
CA ASP A 7 7.72 -8.45 -13.58
C ASP A 7 6.44 -7.87 -14.17
N ASN A 8 5.91 -8.48 -15.24
CA ASN A 8 4.67 -8.02 -15.86
C ASN A 8 3.50 -8.19 -14.92
N MET A 9 3.39 -9.33 -14.25
CA MET A 9 2.32 -9.58 -13.29
C MET A 9 2.39 -8.61 -12.12
N LEU A 10 3.58 -8.33 -11.61
CA LEU A 10 3.77 -7.37 -10.53
C LEU A 10 3.37 -5.98 -10.98
N ARG A 11 3.76 -5.59 -12.21
CA ARG A 11 3.40 -4.30 -12.76
C ARG A 11 1.89 -4.16 -12.92
N GLU A 12 1.23 -5.18 -13.44
CA GLU A 12 -0.22 -5.19 -13.58
C GLU A 12 -0.92 -5.09 -12.22
N LEU A 13 -0.46 -5.84 -11.24
CA LEU A 13 -0.99 -5.80 -9.89
C LEU A 13 -0.81 -4.41 -9.28
N THR A 14 0.36 -3.83 -9.46
CA THR A 14 0.69 -2.50 -8.99
C THR A 14 -0.22 -1.46 -9.62
N ASP A 15 -0.32 -1.47 -10.94
CA ASP A 15 -1.15 -0.52 -11.67
C ASP A 15 -2.61 -0.64 -11.24
N LYS A 16 -3.11 -1.85 -11.08
CA LYS A 16 -4.48 -2.09 -10.66
C LYS A 16 -4.74 -1.50 -9.27
N ASN A 17 -3.88 -1.81 -8.31
CA ASN A 17 -4.08 -1.36 -6.93
C ASN A 17 -3.90 0.14 -6.79
N LEU A 18 -2.92 0.73 -7.46
CA LEU A 18 -2.73 2.17 -7.43
C LEU A 18 -3.88 2.90 -8.11
N THR A 19 -4.39 2.36 -9.22
CA THR A 19 -5.55 2.93 -9.88
C THR A 19 -6.76 2.92 -8.93
N TYR A 20 -7.00 1.82 -8.24
CA TYR A 20 -8.07 1.75 -7.25
C TYR A 20 -7.86 2.79 -6.14
N LEU A 21 -6.65 2.91 -5.62
CA LEU A 21 -6.35 3.88 -4.57
C LEU A 21 -6.58 5.31 -5.04
N HIS A 22 -6.22 5.63 -6.27
CA HIS A 22 -6.49 6.96 -6.84
C HIS A 22 -7.99 7.25 -6.87
N ILE A 23 -8.77 6.28 -7.34
CA ILE A 23 -10.23 6.42 -7.42
C ILE A 23 -10.83 6.57 -6.02
N TRP A 24 -10.43 5.70 -5.10
CA TRP A 24 -10.95 5.73 -3.73
C TRP A 24 -10.57 7.03 -3.03
N GLY A 25 -9.33 7.47 -3.22
CA GLY A 25 -8.87 8.72 -2.61
C GLY A 25 -9.66 9.92 -3.10
N GLU A 26 -9.91 10.00 -4.40
CA GLU A 26 -10.73 11.06 -4.97
C GLU A 26 -12.15 11.04 -4.42
N ASN A 27 -12.74 9.84 -4.36
CA ASN A 27 -14.10 9.70 -3.84
C ASN A 27 -14.18 10.02 -2.35
N LEU A 28 -13.19 9.58 -1.56
CA LEU A 28 -13.18 9.85 -0.12
C LEU A 28 -13.12 11.34 0.21
N GLN A 29 -12.45 12.13 -0.62
CA GLN A 29 -12.38 13.58 -0.41
C GLN A 29 -13.73 14.27 -0.59
N ASN A 30 -14.67 13.62 -1.26
CA ASN A 30 -16.02 14.15 -1.48
C ASN A 30 -17.02 13.64 -0.44
N ILE A 31 -16.60 12.79 0.49
CA ILE A 31 -17.46 12.24 1.54
C ILE A 31 -17.14 12.96 2.84
N SER A 32 -18.17 13.53 3.48
CA SER A 32 -17.97 14.28 4.73
C SER A 32 -18.38 13.52 5.98
N SER A 33 -19.19 12.46 5.84
CA SER A 33 -19.66 11.68 6.99
C SER A 33 -18.69 10.52 7.26
N GLU A 34 -18.28 10.36 8.52
CA GLU A 34 -17.44 9.23 8.92
C GLU A 34 -18.13 7.89 8.69
N ASP A 35 -19.43 7.81 8.89
CA ASP A 35 -20.18 6.57 8.64
C ASP A 35 -20.14 6.22 7.16
N GLU A 36 -20.27 7.20 6.29
CA GLU A 36 -20.18 6.97 4.85
C GLU A 36 -18.78 6.57 4.43
N ILE A 37 -17.75 7.17 5.05
CA ILE A 37 -16.36 6.78 4.80
C ILE A 37 -16.14 5.32 5.17
N ARG A 38 -16.59 4.92 6.36
CA ARG A 38 -16.45 3.52 6.81
C ARG A 38 -17.14 2.56 5.85
N HIS A 39 -18.35 2.90 5.44
CA HIS A 39 -19.12 2.08 4.53
C HIS A 39 -18.43 1.96 3.16
N TYR A 40 -17.94 3.07 2.66
CA TYR A 40 -17.21 3.12 1.38
C TYR A 40 -15.98 2.21 1.42
N ILE A 41 -15.19 2.33 2.48
CA ILE A 41 -13.95 1.54 2.60
C ILE A 41 -14.28 0.06 2.79
N LYS A 42 -15.32 -0.26 3.54
CA LYS A 42 -15.75 -1.65 3.68
C LYS A 42 -16.11 -2.28 2.33
N ASN A 43 -16.85 -1.54 1.50
CA ASN A 43 -17.18 -2.01 0.17
C ASN A 43 -15.95 -2.18 -0.71
N ALA A 44 -15.01 -1.25 -0.63
CA ALA A 44 -13.76 -1.35 -1.36
C ALA A 44 -12.97 -2.59 -0.92
N GLN A 45 -12.95 -2.88 0.37
CA GLN A 45 -12.28 -4.06 0.90
C GLN A 45 -12.90 -5.35 0.38
N GLU A 46 -14.22 -5.42 0.36
CA GLU A 46 -14.92 -6.59 -0.16
C GLU A 46 -14.62 -6.80 -1.65
N ASP A 47 -14.54 -5.71 -2.41
CA ASP A 47 -14.28 -5.79 -3.85
C ASP A 47 -12.84 -6.14 -4.17
N ALA A 48 -11.89 -5.58 -3.44
CA ALA A 48 -10.46 -5.72 -3.76
C ALA A 48 -9.76 -6.82 -2.94
N GLY A 49 -10.31 -7.19 -1.78
CA GLY A 49 -9.76 -8.26 -0.97
C GLY A 49 -8.53 -7.86 -0.16
N PHE A 50 -8.29 -6.57 0.05
CA PHE A 50 -7.15 -6.17 0.88
C PHE A 50 -7.41 -6.46 2.36
N LEU A 51 -6.32 -6.60 3.12
CA LEU A 51 -6.40 -6.93 4.53
C LEU A 51 -6.81 -5.72 5.37
N ASP A 52 -6.15 -4.58 5.16
CA ASP A 52 -6.40 -3.36 5.92
C ASP A 52 -6.29 -2.13 5.03
N PHE A 53 -7.00 -1.08 5.44
CA PHE A 53 -6.90 0.25 4.87
C PHE A 53 -6.34 1.19 5.92
N PHE A 54 -5.36 2.02 5.53
CA PHE A 54 -4.68 2.92 6.45
C PHE A 54 -4.81 4.36 5.99
N PHE A 55 -5.15 5.25 6.92
CA PHE A 55 -4.84 6.67 6.77
C PHE A 55 -3.41 6.82 7.29
N LEU A 56 -2.48 7.09 6.40
CA LEU A 56 -1.05 6.93 6.65
C LEU A 56 -0.35 8.28 6.67
N SER A 57 0.40 8.54 7.73
CA SER A 57 1.35 9.65 7.75
C SER A 57 2.65 9.21 7.09
N ALA A 58 3.37 10.15 6.50
CA ALA A 58 4.61 9.82 5.78
C ALA A 58 5.64 9.14 6.68
N ASP A 59 5.61 9.38 7.98
CA ASP A 59 6.54 8.77 8.93
C ASP A 59 6.15 7.35 9.34
N GLY A 60 5.05 6.82 8.84
CA GLY A 60 4.61 5.45 9.11
C GLY A 60 3.52 5.34 10.16
N ASN A 61 3.20 6.41 10.87
CA ASN A 61 2.05 6.40 11.79
C ASN A 61 0.76 6.30 10.99
N TYR A 62 -0.22 5.60 11.51
CA TYR A 62 -1.48 5.42 10.81
C TYR A 62 -2.67 5.43 11.74
N LYS A 63 -3.83 5.65 11.16
CA LYS A 63 -5.11 5.41 11.80
C LYS A 63 -5.93 4.48 10.91
N LEU A 64 -6.54 3.47 11.50
CA LEU A 64 -7.48 2.60 10.80
C LEU A 64 -8.86 3.26 10.77
N VAL A 65 -9.72 2.75 9.91
CA VAL A 65 -11.11 3.21 9.80
C VAL A 65 -11.84 3.07 11.14
N THR A 66 -11.47 2.07 11.93
CA THR A 66 -12.04 1.83 13.26
C THR A 66 -11.62 2.89 14.28
N GLY A 67 -10.61 3.69 13.98
CA GLY A 67 -10.05 4.67 14.90
C GLY A 67 -8.80 4.20 15.62
N GLU A 68 -8.41 2.95 15.46
CA GLU A 68 -7.17 2.44 16.06
C GLU A 68 -5.96 3.10 15.40
N ASN A 69 -4.98 3.44 16.21
CA ASN A 69 -3.71 4.01 15.76
C ASN A 69 -2.63 2.95 15.83
N GLY A 70 -1.64 3.08 14.95
CA GLY A 70 -0.50 2.19 14.95
C GLY A 70 0.64 2.77 14.15
N TYR A 71 1.64 1.93 13.91
CA TYR A 71 2.84 2.31 13.19
C TYR A 71 3.22 1.20 12.23
N LEU A 72 3.45 1.56 10.97
CA LEU A 72 3.98 0.65 9.96
C LEU A 72 5.49 0.85 9.86
N GLY A 73 6.23 -0.24 10.01
CA GLY A 73 7.65 -0.22 9.75
C GLY A 73 7.92 -0.23 8.26
N LEU A 74 7.81 0.94 7.63
CA LEU A 74 8.07 1.09 6.21
C LEU A 74 9.56 1.04 5.93
N GLN A 75 9.90 0.71 4.69
CA GLN A 75 11.29 0.70 4.27
C GLN A 75 11.85 2.11 4.20
N GLU A 76 13.16 2.19 4.29
CA GLU A 76 13.88 3.45 4.17
C GLU A 76 13.54 4.13 2.85
N ASP A 77 13.52 5.43 2.85
CA ASP A 77 13.20 6.29 1.70
C ASP A 77 11.72 6.40 1.34
N ILE A 78 10.85 5.57 1.90
CA ILE A 78 9.41 5.62 1.60
C ILE A 78 8.82 6.95 2.11
N GLU A 79 9.25 7.40 3.27
CA GLU A 79 8.78 8.67 3.81
C GLU A 79 9.05 9.82 2.84
N GLU A 80 10.27 9.88 2.30
CA GLU A 80 10.63 10.92 1.35
C GLU A 80 9.82 10.82 0.06
N ASP A 81 9.64 9.60 -0.44
CA ASP A 81 8.86 9.38 -1.66
C ASP A 81 7.42 9.86 -1.49
N ILE A 82 6.80 9.56 -0.35
CA ILE A 82 5.45 10.03 -0.05
C ILE A 82 5.43 11.56 0.01
N ARG A 83 6.40 12.18 0.67
CA ARG A 83 6.47 13.64 0.78
C ARG A 83 6.68 14.31 -0.57
N GLN A 84 7.32 13.62 -1.50
CA GLN A 84 7.53 14.12 -2.86
C GLN A 84 6.32 13.90 -3.78
N GLY A 85 5.27 13.26 -3.29
CA GLY A 85 4.07 13.04 -4.07
C GLY A 85 4.08 11.78 -4.91
N ASN A 86 4.98 10.85 -4.62
CA ASN A 86 5.10 9.61 -5.38
C ASN A 86 4.27 8.49 -4.77
N ASP A 87 3.60 7.73 -5.62
CA ASP A 87 3.00 6.46 -5.20
C ASP A 87 4.12 5.49 -4.82
N VAL A 88 3.85 4.65 -3.81
CA VAL A 88 4.87 3.72 -3.34
C VAL A 88 4.30 2.33 -3.09
N ILE A 89 5.16 1.34 -3.20
CA ILE A 89 4.92 -0.01 -2.71
C ILE A 89 6.04 -0.35 -1.76
N SER A 90 5.69 -0.89 -0.61
CA SER A 90 6.67 -1.22 0.41
C SER A 90 6.28 -2.48 1.16
N ASN A 91 7.26 -3.26 1.51
CA ASN A 91 7.06 -4.23 2.57
C ASN A 91 6.93 -3.48 3.89
N ALA A 92 6.11 -3.98 4.78
CA ALA A 92 5.92 -3.36 6.07
C ALA A 92 5.82 -4.42 7.15
N ALA A 93 6.29 -4.09 8.34
CA ALA A 93 6.20 -4.95 9.51
C ALA A 93 5.21 -4.34 10.50
N VAL A 94 4.30 -5.19 10.99
CA VAL A 94 3.38 -4.81 12.05
C VAL A 94 3.58 -5.83 13.18
N PRO A 95 3.80 -5.39 14.42
CA PRO A 95 4.02 -6.31 15.52
C PRO A 95 2.86 -7.32 15.65
N GLY A 96 3.20 -8.59 15.77
CA GLY A 96 2.22 -9.66 15.92
C GLY A 96 1.55 -10.13 14.65
N LYS A 97 1.92 -9.56 13.50
CA LYS A 97 1.36 -9.97 12.20
C LYS A 97 2.48 -10.41 11.27
N SER A 98 2.11 -11.18 10.24
CA SER A 98 3.03 -11.51 9.17
C SER A 98 3.39 -10.25 8.39
N GLN A 99 4.44 -10.32 7.60
CA GLN A 99 4.88 -9.20 6.79
C GLN A 99 3.79 -8.83 5.77
N LEU A 100 3.61 -7.54 5.59
CA LEU A 100 2.60 -6.99 4.69
C LEU A 100 3.26 -6.40 3.43
N LEU A 101 2.49 -6.39 2.37
CA LEU A 101 2.82 -5.61 1.18
C LEU A 101 1.85 -4.44 1.12
N VAL A 102 2.38 -3.23 1.14
CA VAL A 102 1.60 -1.99 1.24
C VAL A 102 1.68 -1.21 -0.06
N PHE A 103 0.52 -0.82 -0.57
CA PHE A 103 0.40 0.11 -1.69
C PHE A 103 -0.13 1.42 -1.13
N ALA A 104 0.51 2.54 -1.44
CA ALA A 104 0.11 3.83 -0.90
C ALA A 104 0.16 4.92 -1.97
N THR A 105 -0.74 5.88 -1.85
CA THR A 105 -0.75 7.04 -2.73
C THR A 105 -0.89 8.33 -1.90
N PRO A 106 0.00 9.31 -2.12
CA PRO A 106 -0.14 10.63 -1.51
C PRO A 106 -1.10 11.55 -2.24
N ARG A 107 -1.76 11.07 -3.29
CA ARG A 107 -2.78 11.86 -3.98
C ARG A 107 -3.99 12.16 -3.11
N ALA A 108 -4.23 11.33 -2.10
CA ALA A 108 -5.26 11.57 -1.10
C ALA A 108 -4.56 11.91 0.21
N HIS A 109 -4.88 13.05 0.75
CA HIS A 109 -4.37 13.52 2.05
C HIS A 109 -5.44 14.35 2.72
N GLY A 110 -5.37 14.47 4.01
CA GLY A 110 -6.35 15.22 4.77
C GLY A 110 -6.37 14.82 6.23
N SER A 111 -7.55 14.79 6.82
CA SER A 111 -7.73 14.47 8.24
C SER A 111 -8.87 13.47 8.41
N TYR A 112 -8.65 12.49 9.26
CA TYR A 112 -9.67 11.51 9.64
C TYR A 112 -9.65 11.39 11.16
N GLN A 113 -10.76 11.74 11.80
CA GLN A 113 -10.90 11.71 13.26
C GLN A 113 -9.74 12.46 13.95
N GLY A 114 -9.35 13.60 13.40
CA GLY A 114 -8.28 14.40 13.98
C GLY A 114 -6.86 13.93 13.63
N PHE A 115 -6.73 12.81 12.93
CA PHE A 115 -5.44 12.34 12.47
C PHE A 115 -5.15 12.90 11.08
N GLU A 116 -4.04 13.64 10.97
CA GLU A 116 -3.61 14.18 9.68
C GLU A 116 -2.86 13.10 8.91
N TYR A 117 -3.35 12.77 7.71
CA TYR A 117 -2.70 11.76 6.89
C TYR A 117 -2.14 12.37 5.62
N ASP A 118 -0.99 11.84 5.20
CA ASP A 118 -0.28 12.29 3.99
C ASP A 118 -0.59 11.39 2.80
N ALA A 119 -1.11 10.21 3.05
CA ALA A 119 -1.40 9.21 2.03
C ALA A 119 -2.51 8.28 2.51
N ILE A 120 -3.16 7.62 1.56
CA ILE A 120 -3.98 6.45 1.89
C ILE A 120 -3.25 5.21 1.41
N ALA A 121 -3.44 4.11 2.11
CA ALA A 121 -2.73 2.88 1.82
C ALA A 121 -3.62 1.67 2.02
N ILE A 122 -3.35 0.62 1.25
CA ILE A 122 -3.94 -0.69 1.46
C ILE A 122 -2.82 -1.71 1.62
N ALA A 123 -3.09 -2.77 2.37
CA ALA A 123 -2.11 -3.81 2.61
C ALA A 123 -2.69 -5.18 2.31
N TYR A 124 -1.85 -6.04 1.78
CA TYR A 124 -2.12 -7.46 1.63
C TYR A 124 -1.09 -8.23 2.44
N GLU A 125 -1.43 -9.43 2.87
CA GLU A 125 -0.41 -10.30 3.42
C GLU A 125 0.56 -10.68 2.31
N ASN A 126 1.87 -10.62 2.61
CA ASN A 126 2.88 -10.88 1.60
C ASN A 126 2.75 -12.29 1.02
N SER A 127 2.36 -13.27 1.83
CA SER A 127 2.14 -14.64 1.37
C SER A 127 1.07 -14.73 0.28
N ASP A 128 0.00 -13.95 0.39
CA ASP A 128 -1.07 -13.95 -0.61
C ASP A 128 -0.58 -13.42 -1.95
N ILE A 129 0.24 -12.38 -1.92
CA ILE A 129 0.82 -11.81 -3.13
C ILE A 129 1.85 -12.77 -3.74
N VAL A 130 2.66 -13.41 -2.90
CA VAL A 130 3.63 -14.41 -3.38
C VAL A 130 2.91 -15.53 -4.10
N ASP A 131 1.81 -16.02 -3.55
CA ASP A 131 1.04 -17.08 -4.19
C ASP A 131 0.49 -16.66 -5.56
N VAL A 132 -0.05 -15.44 -5.64
CA VAL A 132 -0.62 -14.92 -6.88
C VAL A 132 0.45 -14.71 -7.95
N LEU A 133 1.62 -14.24 -7.56
CA LEU A 133 2.70 -13.89 -8.49
C LEU A 133 3.68 -15.04 -8.71
N ASP A 134 3.54 -16.13 -7.98
CA ASP A 134 4.52 -17.23 -8.00
C ASP A 134 5.95 -16.68 -7.82
N ILE A 135 6.15 -15.91 -6.78
CA ILE A 135 7.41 -15.20 -6.53
C ILE A 135 8.50 -16.17 -6.02
N SER A 136 8.31 -17.48 -6.15
CA SER A 136 9.41 -18.41 -5.94
C SER A 136 10.61 -18.07 -6.83
N ALA A 137 10.39 -17.39 -7.95
CA ALA A 137 11.44 -16.86 -8.80
C ALA A 137 12.33 -15.84 -8.09
N PHE A 138 11.85 -15.24 -7.00
CA PHE A 138 12.63 -14.32 -6.18
C PHE A 138 13.20 -15.00 -4.93
N ASN A 139 13.19 -16.32 -4.90
CA ASN A 139 13.73 -17.13 -3.80
C ASN A 139 13.08 -16.90 -2.45
N GLY A 140 11.84 -16.40 -2.45
CA GLY A 140 11.09 -16.18 -1.22
C GLY A 140 11.67 -15.09 -0.32
N ASN A 141 12.64 -14.34 -0.79
CA ASN A 141 13.22 -13.25 0.01
C ASN A 141 12.27 -12.08 0.08
N ALA A 142 12.34 -11.35 1.18
CA ALA A 142 11.59 -10.11 1.32
C ALA A 142 12.03 -9.13 0.24
N GLN A 143 11.04 -8.61 -0.48
CA GLN A 143 11.29 -7.71 -1.59
C GLN A 143 10.75 -6.33 -1.23
N SER A 144 11.44 -5.31 -1.65
CA SER A 144 10.88 -3.97 -1.64
C SER A 144 10.59 -3.54 -3.07
N PHE A 145 9.52 -2.76 -3.20
CA PHE A 145 9.10 -2.28 -4.50
C PHE A 145 8.96 -0.77 -4.41
N ILE A 146 9.52 -0.06 -5.38
CA ILE A 146 9.38 1.38 -5.47
C ILE A 146 8.73 1.68 -6.80
N VAL A 147 7.66 2.46 -6.78
CA VAL A 147 6.98 2.90 -7.99
C VAL A 147 7.39 4.34 -8.27
N HIS A 148 8.01 4.55 -9.41
CA HIS A 148 8.39 5.90 -9.84
C HIS A 148 7.20 6.61 -10.50
N PRO A 149 7.24 7.94 -10.58
CA PRO A 149 6.14 8.69 -11.19
C PRO A 149 5.80 8.31 -12.62
N ASP A 150 6.77 7.71 -13.34
CA ASP A 150 6.54 7.21 -14.71
C ASP A 150 5.90 5.82 -14.73
N GLY A 151 5.49 5.29 -13.57
CA GLY A 151 4.89 3.97 -13.47
C GLY A 151 5.88 2.82 -13.39
N ARG A 152 7.17 3.13 -13.42
CA ARG A 152 8.18 2.07 -13.36
C ARG A 152 8.26 1.51 -11.94
N VAL A 153 8.26 0.19 -11.84
CA VAL A 153 8.40 -0.52 -10.56
C VAL A 153 9.83 -1.01 -10.43
N VAL A 154 10.46 -0.72 -9.30
CA VAL A 154 11.80 -1.20 -8.98
C VAL A 154 11.69 -2.18 -7.84
N ILE A 155 12.26 -3.37 -8.02
CA ILE A 155 12.29 -4.40 -7.00
C ILE A 155 13.68 -4.37 -6.38
N ASP A 156 13.74 -4.22 -5.07
CA ASP A 156 14.99 -4.22 -4.34
C ASP A 156 15.27 -5.62 -3.81
N HIS A 157 16.38 -6.18 -4.24
CA HIS A 157 16.84 -7.50 -3.81
C HIS A 157 17.93 -7.42 -2.75
N SER A 158 18.10 -6.25 -2.13
CA SER A 158 19.20 -6.02 -1.20
C SER A 158 19.15 -6.89 0.06
N SER A 159 18.01 -7.50 0.34
CA SER A 159 17.87 -8.42 1.47
C SER A 159 18.53 -9.78 1.21
N GLU A 160 18.95 -10.04 0.01
CA GLU A 160 19.70 -11.26 -0.31
C GLU A 160 21.14 -11.11 0.15
N SER A 161 21.60 -12.04 0.88
CA SER A 161 22.98 -12.00 1.36
C SER A 161 23.58 -13.40 1.36
#